data_ef58810808471fa5cf76aa38fa1c3283
#
_entry.id   ef58810808471fa5cf76aa38fa1c3283
#
_cell.length_a   1.000
_cell.length_b   1.000
_cell.length_c   1.000
_cell.angle_alpha   90.00
_cell.angle_beta   90.00
_cell.angle_gamma   90.00
#
_symmetry.space_group_name_H-M   'P 1'
#
loop_
_entity.id
_entity.type
_entity.pdbx_description
1 polymer ?
#
loop_
_entity_poly.entity_id
_entity_poly.type
_entity_poly.pdbx_seq_one_letter_code
_entity_poly.pdbx_strand_id
1 'polypeptide(L)'
;MGDRTMSHRTGRRPIGRWSRRDPAMCRRILLRLVLGLLFAPVSGQVEAARAENSEATGTSQASETPETPESADDALASGPNERVEDQPVGVSEVLERQRRAYDAFKRRQRQGYESFQERRRAEYEAYMQRMQAQIERYRQIVGQAEEDERDRIAQRWDDPELSSQKIWVEYDADLEERRRVDFEAGVVTIETLATDEVGAPPERIRSSLRKKLRALLVEDRATAFRRDAVAQTIEVRSRRELELLETAEVTSQPILWPYLTGRDRVDEAQLEFAVDLLLSKAVIRETRTRSGETLQQATIPLEPDLLLAQLEKLQAARMDEPIPESDLRPATGGTERAPEFVPLPAKEPGPTRPGPPRAEPGFEPESRPPSGPPPPPPPPAPASTPQLPARARAFEQPVRRYGSRARLEPALVYAIIETESAFNPVARSPVPAYGLMQIVPQSAGQDASEVLFGRPRILAPSYLYDADNNIEIGTVYLELLMTRYLSGIRDPQSRLYCAIAAYNTGHGNVFKAFTGRMRPKAAFERINRMSSEQVYAHLLRHLPYGETRRYLPTVVARLSRYRGWIGGS
;
A
#
# COMPACT_ATOMS: atom_id res chain seq x y z
N MET A 1 15.55 -51.84 -14.81
CA MET A 1 15.53 -51.11 -16.08
C MET A 1 14.42 -50.09 -15.93
N GLY A 2 14.63 -48.90 -15.70
CA GLY A 2 15.56 -47.81 -15.76
C GLY A 2 14.78 -46.61 -15.31
N ASP A 3 15.12 -46.23 -14.11
CA ASP A 3 14.57 -45.08 -13.37
C ASP A 3 15.08 -43.77 -13.99
N ARG A 4 14.20 -42.81 -14.28
CA ARG A 4 14.58 -41.42 -14.57
C ARG A 4 13.73 -40.47 -13.75
N THR A 5 14.23 -40.16 -12.56
CA THR A 5 13.80 -39.04 -11.74
C THR A 5 14.20 -37.73 -12.41
N MET A 6 13.23 -36.91 -12.78
CA MET A 6 13.45 -35.52 -13.17
C MET A 6 13.41 -34.61 -11.93
N SER A 7 14.57 -34.08 -11.59
CA SER A 7 14.79 -33.05 -10.60
C SER A 7 14.39 -31.67 -11.18
N HIS A 8 13.32 -31.07 -10.67
CA HIS A 8 13.00 -29.66 -10.93
C HIS A 8 13.88 -28.75 -10.07
N ARG A 9 14.92 -28.20 -10.66
CA ARG A 9 15.68 -27.08 -10.12
C ARG A 9 14.88 -25.78 -10.30
N THR A 10 14.29 -25.26 -9.23
CA THR A 10 13.79 -23.90 -9.15
C THR A 10 14.96 -22.92 -9.09
N GLY A 11 15.31 -22.35 -10.23
CA GLY A 11 16.31 -21.29 -10.32
C GLY A 11 15.74 -19.95 -9.85
N ARG A 12 15.97 -19.57 -8.59
CA ARG A 12 15.85 -18.20 -8.14
C ARG A 12 16.91 -17.35 -8.83
N ARG A 13 16.49 -16.45 -9.72
CA ARG A 13 17.37 -15.39 -10.23
C ARG A 13 17.60 -14.37 -9.12
N PRO A 14 18.86 -14.00 -8.83
CA PRO A 14 19.14 -12.94 -7.87
C PRO A 14 18.72 -11.59 -8.46
N ILE A 15 17.99 -10.82 -7.67
CA ILE A 15 17.64 -9.42 -7.95
C ILE A 15 18.93 -8.62 -8.04
N GLY A 16 19.23 -8.13 -9.25
CA GLY A 16 20.43 -7.38 -9.54
C GLY A 16 20.54 -6.11 -8.71
N ARG A 17 21.67 -5.92 -8.07
CA ARG A 17 22.14 -4.68 -7.45
C ARG A 17 22.03 -3.53 -8.46
N TRP A 18 21.17 -2.56 -8.18
CA TRP A 18 21.11 -1.29 -8.90
C TRP A 18 22.36 -0.46 -8.56
N SER A 19 23.36 -0.52 -9.43
CA SER A 19 24.49 0.38 -9.41
C SER A 19 24.28 1.46 -10.47
N ARG A 20 24.35 2.73 -10.01
CA ARG A 20 24.56 3.97 -10.76
C ARG A 20 23.58 4.25 -11.91
N ARG A 21 22.87 5.36 -11.74
CA ARG A 21 21.94 5.99 -12.67
C ARG A 21 22.51 6.03 -14.09
N ASP A 22 21.83 5.37 -15.01
CA ASP A 22 22.10 5.46 -16.44
C ASP A 22 21.66 6.85 -16.96
N PRO A 23 22.56 7.66 -17.51
CA PRO A 23 22.24 8.97 -18.05
C PRO A 23 21.23 8.94 -19.19
N ALA A 24 21.07 7.81 -19.87
CA ALA A 24 20.11 7.61 -20.95
C ALA A 24 18.66 7.53 -20.43
N MET A 25 18.47 7.02 -19.22
CA MET A 25 17.16 6.97 -18.57
C MET A 25 16.71 8.36 -18.12
N CYS A 26 17.62 9.17 -17.57
CA CYS A 26 17.34 10.57 -17.23
C CYS A 26 17.02 11.42 -18.46
N ARG A 27 17.69 11.20 -19.59
CA ARG A 27 17.38 11.88 -20.86
C ARG A 27 16.02 11.50 -21.44
N ARG A 28 15.61 10.24 -21.32
CA ARG A 28 14.27 9.80 -21.76
C ARG A 28 13.16 10.35 -20.87
N ILE A 29 13.39 10.49 -19.58
CA ILE A 29 12.46 11.13 -18.63
C ILE A 29 12.39 12.65 -18.87
N LEU A 30 13.54 13.31 -19.11
CA LEU A 30 13.58 14.75 -19.40
C LEU A 30 12.91 15.08 -20.74
N LEU A 31 13.08 14.26 -21.78
CA LEU A 31 12.43 14.45 -23.08
C LEU A 31 10.90 14.27 -23.01
N ARG A 32 10.42 13.38 -22.14
CA ARG A 32 8.98 13.22 -21.86
C ARG A 32 8.42 14.35 -20.98
N LEU A 33 9.21 14.92 -20.08
CA LEU A 33 8.85 16.09 -19.26
C LEU A 33 8.69 17.38 -20.10
N VAL A 34 9.51 17.58 -21.12
CA VAL A 34 9.41 18.74 -22.02
C VAL A 34 8.19 18.64 -22.95
N LEU A 35 7.80 17.42 -23.35
CA LEU A 35 6.61 17.17 -24.18
C LEU A 35 5.29 17.20 -23.38
N GLY A 36 5.31 16.89 -22.08
CA GLY A 36 4.13 16.96 -21.20
C GLY A 36 3.72 18.38 -20.81
N LEU A 37 4.61 19.38 -20.96
CA LEU A 37 4.32 20.79 -20.66
C LEU A 37 3.60 21.53 -21.79
N LEU A 38 3.47 20.95 -22.98
CA LEU A 38 2.86 21.59 -24.15
C LEU A 38 1.40 21.19 -24.43
N PHE A 39 0.85 20.21 -23.70
CA PHE A 39 -0.51 19.74 -23.94
C PHE A 39 -1.33 19.64 -22.64
N ALA A 40 -1.89 20.79 -22.22
CA ALA A 40 -3.08 20.80 -21.37
C ALA A 40 -4.31 20.56 -22.26
N PRO A 41 -5.22 19.63 -21.96
CA PRO A 41 -6.43 19.46 -22.74
C PRO A 41 -7.36 20.66 -22.55
N VAL A 42 -7.69 21.32 -23.64
CA VAL A 42 -8.83 22.21 -23.73
C VAL A 42 -10.09 21.33 -23.78
N SER A 43 -10.74 21.13 -22.65
CA SER A 43 -12.09 20.58 -22.60
C SER A 43 -13.08 21.74 -22.63
N GLY A 44 -13.64 22.01 -23.79
CA GLY A 44 -14.80 22.85 -23.99
C GLY A 44 -15.89 22.06 -24.71
N GLN A 45 -16.99 21.91 -24.01
CA GLN A 45 -18.38 21.68 -24.45
C GLN A 45 -18.61 21.09 -25.86
N VAL A 46 -19.21 19.90 -25.92
CA VAL A 46 -20.26 19.58 -26.90
C VAL A 46 -21.34 18.80 -26.18
N GLU A 47 -22.44 19.50 -25.94
CA GLU A 47 -23.75 18.95 -25.64
C GLU A 47 -24.50 18.78 -26.96
N ALA A 48 -25.22 17.66 -27.08
CA ALA A 48 -26.34 17.37 -27.99
C ALA A 48 -26.08 17.28 -29.50
N ALA A 49 -26.09 16.06 -30.01
CA ALA A 49 -26.94 15.67 -31.15
C ALA A 49 -27.17 14.15 -31.13
N ARG A 50 -28.38 13.76 -30.77
CA ARG A 50 -29.01 12.48 -31.05
C ARG A 50 -29.52 12.52 -32.47
N ALA A 51 -29.27 11.50 -33.27
CA ALA A 51 -30.24 10.80 -34.10
C ALA A 51 -29.57 10.03 -35.25
N GLU A 52 -29.90 8.74 -35.33
CA GLU A 52 -30.25 7.93 -36.51
C GLU A 52 -29.21 7.73 -37.63
N ASN A 53 -28.73 6.52 -37.77
CA ASN A 53 -29.10 5.50 -38.78
C ASN A 53 -28.06 4.34 -38.75
N SER A 54 -28.45 3.11 -38.43
CA SER A 54 -28.97 2.06 -39.29
C SER A 54 -28.00 1.54 -40.36
N GLU A 55 -27.58 0.28 -40.14
CA GLU A 55 -27.28 -0.77 -41.12
C GLU A 55 -26.22 -0.59 -42.22
N ALA A 56 -25.18 -1.39 -42.14
CA ALA A 56 -24.94 -2.40 -43.21
C ALA A 56 -23.66 -3.23 -42.92
N THR A 57 -23.87 -4.48 -42.77
CA THR A 57 -23.11 -5.69 -43.11
C THR A 57 -21.91 -5.55 -44.04
N GLY A 58 -20.84 -6.29 -43.75
CA GLY A 58 -20.07 -6.92 -44.84
C GLY A 58 -18.58 -7.15 -44.61
N THR A 59 -18.26 -8.34 -44.13
CA THR A 59 -17.21 -9.28 -44.59
C THR A 59 -15.76 -8.82 -44.85
N SER A 60 -14.85 -9.46 -44.11
CA SER A 60 -13.76 -10.34 -44.57
C SER A 60 -12.42 -9.76 -45.03
N GLN A 61 -11.39 -10.23 -44.32
CA GLN A 61 -10.03 -10.62 -44.78
C GLN A 61 -9.05 -9.53 -45.24
N ALA A 62 -7.91 -9.41 -44.62
CA ALA A 62 -6.68 -10.12 -44.89
C ALA A 62 -5.52 -9.50 -44.09
N SER A 63 -4.72 -10.34 -43.53
CA SER A 63 -3.41 -10.09 -42.97
C SER A 63 -2.42 -9.60 -44.02
N GLU A 64 -1.83 -8.42 -43.83
CA GLU A 64 -0.58 -8.04 -44.50
C GLU A 64 0.39 -7.44 -43.52
N THR A 65 1.53 -8.10 -43.37
CA THR A 65 2.74 -7.63 -42.72
C THR A 65 3.36 -6.51 -43.54
N PRO A 66 3.84 -5.41 -42.92
CA PRO A 66 4.58 -4.39 -43.67
C PRO A 66 6.02 -4.83 -43.87
N GLU A 67 6.39 -4.97 -45.12
CA GLU A 67 7.76 -5.10 -45.61
C GLU A 67 8.58 -3.83 -45.32
N THR A 68 9.81 -4.04 -44.95
CA THR A 68 10.86 -3.03 -44.85
C THR A 68 11.24 -2.54 -46.26
N PRO A 69 11.43 -1.24 -46.51
CA PRO A 69 12.00 -0.80 -47.77
C PRO A 69 13.51 -1.02 -47.79
N GLU A 70 13.93 -1.88 -48.69
CA GLU A 70 15.31 -2.09 -49.09
C GLU A 70 15.93 -0.83 -49.72
N SER A 71 17.23 -0.77 -49.57
CA SER A 71 18.18 0.24 -50.00
C SER A 71 18.00 0.74 -51.43
N ALA A 72 17.91 2.05 -51.60
CA ALA A 72 18.07 2.74 -52.88
C ALA A 72 19.57 3.06 -53.13
N ASP A 73 20.29 2.03 -53.58
CA ASP A 73 21.60 2.14 -54.20
C ASP A 73 21.68 1.16 -55.36
N ASP A 74 21.03 1.49 -56.46
CA ASP A 74 21.36 0.97 -57.81
C ASP A 74 20.50 1.68 -58.88
N ALA A 75 20.90 2.88 -59.25
CA ALA A 75 20.44 3.51 -60.52
C ALA A 75 21.45 4.58 -60.96
N LEU A 76 22.65 4.15 -61.22
CA LEU A 76 23.65 4.96 -61.96
C LEU A 76 24.30 4.06 -63.03
N ALA A 77 23.59 3.77 -64.10
CA ALA A 77 24.21 3.45 -65.40
C ALA A 77 23.14 3.44 -66.53
N SER A 78 23.37 4.24 -67.51
CA SER A 78 22.81 4.30 -68.85
C SER A 78 21.75 5.37 -69.12
N GLY A 79 22.20 6.51 -69.55
CA GLY A 79 21.43 7.48 -70.28
C GLY A 79 22.26 8.04 -71.43
N PRO A 80 21.66 8.35 -72.55
CA PRO A 80 22.36 8.72 -73.78
C PRO A 80 23.01 10.08 -73.68
N ASN A 81 24.18 10.15 -74.26
CA ASN A 81 25.06 11.31 -74.42
C ASN A 81 24.40 12.37 -75.35
N GLU A 82 23.53 13.22 -74.79
CA GLU A 82 23.13 14.46 -75.46
C GLU A 82 24.05 15.60 -74.97
N ARG A 83 24.84 16.13 -75.90
CA ARG A 83 25.62 17.35 -75.68
C ARG A 83 24.65 18.50 -75.42
N VAL A 84 24.45 18.84 -74.15
CA VAL A 84 23.83 20.09 -73.76
C VAL A 84 24.90 21.16 -73.89
N GLU A 85 24.69 22.13 -74.84
CA GLU A 85 25.47 23.31 -74.95
C GLU A 85 25.50 24.09 -73.65
N ASP A 86 26.70 24.25 -73.08
CA ASP A 86 26.98 24.97 -71.86
C ASP A 86 26.74 26.47 -72.09
N GLN A 87 25.49 26.89 -71.87
CA GLN A 87 25.26 28.32 -71.63
C GLN A 87 25.64 28.63 -70.15
N PRO A 88 26.38 29.70 -69.88
CA PRO A 88 26.77 30.05 -68.55
C PRO A 88 25.52 30.42 -67.72
N VAL A 89 25.06 29.50 -66.89
CA VAL A 89 23.98 29.74 -65.96
C VAL A 89 24.43 30.83 -64.99
N GLY A 90 23.78 31.98 -65.03
CA GLY A 90 24.16 33.10 -64.18
C GLY A 90 24.14 32.74 -62.71
N VAL A 91 25.14 33.26 -61.97
CA VAL A 91 25.28 33.00 -60.51
C VAL A 91 23.96 33.25 -59.75
N SER A 92 23.16 34.21 -60.24
CA SER A 92 21.82 34.50 -59.67
C SER A 92 20.84 33.36 -59.82
N GLU A 93 20.84 32.64 -60.93
CA GLU A 93 19.92 31.49 -61.18
C GLU A 93 20.28 30.25 -60.35
N VAL A 94 21.57 30.02 -60.13
CA VAL A 94 22.08 28.98 -59.25
C VAL A 94 21.66 29.25 -57.79
N LEU A 95 21.81 30.49 -57.32
CA LEU A 95 21.40 30.91 -55.99
C LEU A 95 19.89 30.81 -55.78
N GLU A 96 19.08 31.18 -56.78
CA GLU A 96 17.62 31.00 -56.71
C GLU A 96 17.21 29.52 -56.68
N ARG A 97 17.89 28.67 -57.45
CA ARG A 97 17.66 27.23 -57.45
C ARG A 97 17.98 26.59 -56.08
N GLN A 98 19.11 26.97 -55.47
CA GLN A 98 19.49 26.55 -54.12
C GLN A 98 18.49 27.06 -53.09
N ARG A 99 18.03 28.30 -53.18
CA ARG A 99 17.02 28.86 -52.26
C ARG A 99 15.69 28.11 -52.36
N ARG A 100 15.20 27.82 -53.59
CA ARG A 100 13.99 27.03 -53.80
C ARG A 100 14.13 25.59 -53.26
N ALA A 101 15.28 24.95 -53.45
CA ALA A 101 15.58 23.64 -52.91
C ALA A 101 15.61 23.63 -51.38
N TYR A 102 16.23 24.65 -50.77
CA TYR A 102 16.26 24.81 -49.31
C TYR A 102 14.87 25.06 -48.72
N ASP A 103 14.06 25.92 -49.34
CA ASP A 103 12.69 26.19 -48.93
C ASP A 103 11.79 24.95 -49.09
N ALA A 104 11.99 24.16 -50.13
CA ALA A 104 11.30 22.89 -50.33
C ALA A 104 11.72 21.84 -49.27
N PHE A 105 13.00 21.76 -48.92
CA PHE A 105 13.50 20.93 -47.83
C PHE A 105 12.89 21.36 -46.48
N LYS A 106 12.87 22.64 -46.20
CA LYS A 106 12.31 23.16 -44.95
C LYS A 106 10.80 22.91 -44.84
N ARG A 107 10.05 23.00 -45.94
CA ARG A 107 8.63 22.62 -46.00
C ARG A 107 8.43 21.14 -45.73
N ARG A 108 9.21 20.26 -46.36
CA ARG A 108 9.14 18.79 -46.11
C ARG A 108 9.47 18.43 -44.68
N GLN A 109 10.49 19.04 -44.09
CA GLN A 109 10.84 18.83 -42.67
C GLN A 109 9.70 19.27 -41.75
N ARG A 110 9.07 20.42 -42.01
CA ARG A 110 7.93 20.88 -41.21
C ARG A 110 6.72 19.98 -41.37
N GLN A 111 6.35 19.55 -42.55
CA GLN A 111 5.26 18.62 -42.81
C GLN A 111 5.52 17.25 -42.16
N GLY A 112 6.76 16.74 -42.24
CA GLY A 112 7.15 15.50 -41.57
C GLY A 112 7.03 15.60 -40.05
N TYR A 113 7.40 16.73 -39.47
CA TYR A 113 7.26 16.97 -38.04
C TYR A 113 5.80 17.13 -37.61
N GLU A 114 4.99 17.88 -38.37
CA GLU A 114 3.56 18.03 -38.10
C GLU A 114 2.82 16.70 -38.19
N SER A 115 3.06 15.90 -39.24
CA SER A 115 2.46 14.56 -39.38
C SER A 115 2.92 13.56 -38.27
N PHE A 116 4.17 13.69 -37.81
CA PHE A 116 4.64 12.92 -36.65
C PHE A 116 3.91 13.33 -35.37
N GLN A 117 3.74 14.62 -35.14
CA GLN A 117 2.99 15.10 -33.98
C GLN A 117 1.52 14.67 -34.01
N GLU A 118 0.87 14.75 -35.17
CA GLU A 118 -0.52 14.32 -35.35
C GLU A 118 -0.67 12.82 -35.07
N ARG A 119 0.21 11.96 -35.61
CA ARG A 119 0.18 10.51 -35.30
C ARG A 119 0.38 10.24 -33.81
N ARG A 120 1.35 10.89 -33.19
CA ARG A 120 1.60 10.76 -31.74
C ARG A 120 0.40 11.19 -30.91
N ARG A 121 -0.29 12.25 -31.34
CA ARG A 121 -1.50 12.74 -30.69
C ARG A 121 -2.65 11.74 -30.85
N ALA A 122 -2.87 11.23 -32.04
CA ALA A 122 -3.90 10.22 -32.30
C ALA A 122 -3.64 8.91 -31.53
N GLU A 123 -2.40 8.43 -31.49
CA GLU A 123 -2.00 7.27 -30.66
C GLU A 123 -2.27 7.51 -29.17
N TYR A 124 -1.94 8.69 -28.67
CA TYR A 124 -2.19 9.05 -27.27
C TYR A 124 -3.70 9.14 -26.97
N GLU A 125 -4.48 9.77 -27.84
CA GLU A 125 -5.94 9.88 -27.70
C GLU A 125 -6.59 8.48 -27.73
N ALA A 126 -6.19 7.61 -28.64
CA ALA A 126 -6.66 6.24 -28.71
C ALA A 126 -6.27 5.40 -27.47
N TYR A 127 -5.05 5.63 -26.94
CA TYR A 127 -4.61 5.01 -25.68
C TYR A 127 -5.48 5.49 -24.49
N MET A 128 -5.73 6.81 -24.40
CA MET A 128 -6.56 7.38 -23.33
C MET A 128 -8.00 6.87 -23.39
N GLN A 129 -8.59 6.73 -24.58
CA GLN A 129 -9.92 6.17 -24.77
C GLN A 129 -9.98 4.70 -24.31
N ARG A 130 -9.01 3.87 -24.70
CA ARG A 130 -8.92 2.48 -24.25
C ARG A 130 -8.79 2.38 -22.74
N MET A 131 -7.93 3.21 -22.14
CA MET A 131 -7.76 3.27 -20.69
C MET A 131 -9.07 3.64 -20.00
N GLN A 132 -9.77 4.65 -20.50
CA GLN A 132 -11.03 5.10 -19.92
C GLN A 132 -12.13 4.03 -20.02
N ALA A 133 -12.19 3.31 -21.12
CA ALA A 133 -13.11 2.17 -21.27
C ALA A 133 -12.82 1.06 -20.27
N GLN A 134 -11.55 0.73 -20.02
CA GLN A 134 -11.16 -0.28 -19.02
C GLN A 134 -11.47 0.18 -17.58
N ILE A 135 -11.27 1.46 -17.27
CA ILE A 135 -11.66 2.03 -15.97
C ILE A 135 -13.17 1.91 -15.74
N GLU A 136 -13.95 2.28 -16.74
CA GLU A 136 -15.42 2.19 -16.64
C GLU A 136 -15.88 0.75 -16.51
N ARG A 137 -15.28 -0.18 -17.26
CA ARG A 137 -15.57 -1.61 -17.13
C ARG A 137 -15.22 -2.13 -15.74
N TYR A 138 -14.08 -1.73 -15.18
CA TYR A 138 -13.70 -2.09 -13.81
C TYR A 138 -14.73 -1.62 -12.78
N ARG A 139 -15.24 -0.38 -12.91
CA ARG A 139 -16.29 0.15 -12.01
C ARG A 139 -17.58 -0.65 -12.09
N GLN A 140 -17.99 -1.04 -13.30
CA GLN A 140 -19.17 -1.89 -13.49
C GLN A 140 -18.99 -3.26 -12.83
N ILE A 141 -17.81 -3.87 -12.98
CA ILE A 141 -17.49 -5.16 -12.34
C ILE A 141 -17.60 -5.04 -10.82
N VAL A 142 -17.03 -3.98 -10.24
CA VAL A 142 -17.08 -3.75 -8.78
C VAL A 142 -18.51 -3.54 -8.29
N GLY A 143 -19.26 -2.63 -8.93
CA GLY A 143 -20.65 -2.35 -8.54
C GLY A 143 -21.53 -3.60 -8.59
N GLN A 144 -21.40 -4.40 -9.65
CA GLN A 144 -22.16 -5.64 -9.80
C GLN A 144 -21.75 -6.69 -8.74
N ALA A 145 -20.46 -6.82 -8.44
CA ALA A 145 -19.99 -7.78 -7.43
C ALA A 145 -20.50 -7.43 -6.03
N GLU A 146 -20.56 -6.13 -5.68
CA GLU A 146 -21.10 -5.68 -4.41
C GLU A 146 -22.62 -5.85 -4.32
N GLU A 147 -23.34 -5.62 -5.40
CA GLU A 147 -24.79 -5.80 -5.49
C GLU A 147 -25.15 -7.29 -5.37
N ASP A 148 -24.52 -8.15 -6.18
CA ASP A 148 -24.72 -9.61 -6.16
C ASP A 148 -24.51 -10.18 -4.74
N GLU A 149 -23.44 -9.75 -4.04
CA GLU A 149 -23.15 -10.24 -2.69
C GLU A 149 -24.10 -9.68 -1.64
N ARG A 150 -24.48 -8.41 -1.75
CA ARG A 150 -25.47 -7.82 -0.84
C ARG A 150 -26.82 -8.52 -0.96
N ASP A 151 -27.23 -8.85 -2.19
CA ASP A 151 -28.49 -9.58 -2.43
C ASP A 151 -28.42 -11.02 -1.88
N ARG A 152 -27.25 -11.68 -2.00
CA ARG A 152 -27.02 -13.01 -1.40
C ARG A 152 -27.15 -12.95 0.12
N ILE A 153 -26.52 -11.98 0.76
CA ILE A 153 -26.56 -11.83 2.23
C ILE A 153 -27.98 -11.46 2.70
N ALA A 154 -28.70 -10.60 1.96
CA ALA A 154 -30.05 -10.17 2.28
C ALA A 154 -31.08 -11.32 2.30
N GLN A 155 -30.77 -12.48 1.70
CA GLN A 155 -31.62 -13.66 1.80
C GLN A 155 -31.69 -14.23 3.23
N ARG A 156 -30.69 -13.93 4.06
CA ARG A 156 -30.56 -14.50 5.40
C ARG A 156 -30.48 -13.45 6.51
N TRP A 157 -29.91 -12.26 6.21
CA TRP A 157 -29.66 -11.20 7.17
C TRP A 157 -30.54 -9.97 6.88
N ASP A 158 -31.21 -9.46 7.90
CA ASP A 158 -32.03 -8.25 7.79
C ASP A 158 -31.24 -6.99 7.44
N ASP A 159 -29.94 -6.99 7.79
CA ASP A 159 -29.01 -5.89 7.57
C ASP A 159 -27.72 -6.45 6.92
N PRO A 160 -27.70 -6.58 5.59
CA PRO A 160 -26.55 -7.07 4.85
C PRO A 160 -25.40 -6.06 4.92
N GLU A 161 -24.32 -6.42 5.60
CA GLU A 161 -23.14 -5.60 5.77
C GLU A 161 -21.97 -6.15 4.93
N LEU A 162 -21.30 -5.29 4.16
CA LEU A 162 -20.06 -5.61 3.45
C LEU A 162 -18.88 -4.96 4.16
N SER A 163 -17.69 -5.50 3.94
CA SER A 163 -16.45 -4.88 4.41
C SER A 163 -16.32 -3.45 3.90
N SER A 164 -15.76 -2.57 4.75
CA SER A 164 -15.52 -1.16 4.46
C SER A 164 -14.06 -0.78 4.73
N GLN A 165 -13.73 0.50 4.67
CA GLN A 165 -12.37 0.98 4.93
C GLN A 165 -11.85 0.54 6.31
N LYS A 166 -12.69 0.62 7.34
CA LYS A 166 -12.31 0.40 8.74
C LYS A 166 -12.96 -0.81 9.38
N ILE A 167 -13.85 -1.46 8.65
CA ILE A 167 -14.60 -2.62 9.13
C ILE A 167 -14.34 -3.79 8.18
N TRP A 168 -13.87 -4.89 8.71
CA TRP A 168 -13.79 -6.16 8.02
C TRP A 168 -14.98 -7.02 8.43
N VAL A 169 -15.76 -7.48 7.46
CA VAL A 169 -16.92 -8.34 7.65
C VAL A 169 -16.70 -9.65 6.90
N GLU A 170 -16.97 -10.73 7.55
CA GLU A 170 -16.91 -12.07 6.98
C GLU A 170 -18.13 -12.87 7.40
N TYR A 171 -18.69 -13.63 6.46
CA TYR A 171 -19.77 -14.58 6.69
C TYR A 171 -19.25 -16.00 6.49
N ASP A 172 -19.83 -16.96 7.19
CA ASP A 172 -19.62 -18.36 6.87
C ASP A 172 -20.37 -18.78 5.60
N ALA A 173 -20.13 -20.02 5.13
CA ALA A 173 -20.69 -20.50 3.87
C ALA A 173 -22.22 -20.53 3.84
N ASP A 174 -22.84 -20.82 4.98
CA ASP A 174 -24.29 -21.01 5.14
C ASP A 174 -24.99 -19.72 5.58
N LEU A 175 -24.24 -18.62 5.72
CA LEU A 175 -24.74 -17.33 6.20
C LEU A 175 -25.39 -17.41 7.60
N GLU A 176 -24.94 -18.31 8.45
CA GLU A 176 -25.41 -18.46 9.83
C GLU A 176 -24.56 -17.66 10.83
N GLU A 177 -23.30 -17.35 10.46
CA GLU A 177 -22.36 -16.59 11.27
C GLU A 177 -21.87 -15.35 10.53
N ARG A 178 -21.83 -14.22 11.24
CA ARG A 178 -21.16 -13.00 10.79
C ARG A 178 -20.07 -12.61 11.79
N ARG A 179 -18.87 -12.42 11.32
CA ARG A 179 -17.74 -11.87 12.06
C ARG A 179 -17.45 -10.47 11.57
N ARG A 180 -17.41 -9.53 12.48
CA ARG A 180 -17.18 -8.12 12.20
C ARG A 180 -16.04 -7.59 13.06
N VAL A 181 -15.03 -6.99 12.44
CA VAL A 181 -13.91 -6.35 13.10
C VAL A 181 -13.94 -4.87 12.77
N ASP A 182 -14.13 -4.03 13.77
CA ASP A 182 -14.04 -2.57 13.66
C ASP A 182 -12.65 -2.13 14.13
N PHE A 183 -11.78 -1.83 13.20
CA PHE A 183 -10.40 -1.42 13.47
C PHE A 183 -10.29 -0.02 14.09
N GLU A 184 -11.25 0.87 13.81
CA GLU A 184 -11.26 2.21 14.38
C GLU A 184 -11.76 2.19 15.82
N ALA A 185 -12.83 1.46 16.08
CA ALA A 185 -13.37 1.28 17.43
C ALA A 185 -12.57 0.29 18.26
N GLY A 186 -11.75 -0.59 17.64
CA GLY A 186 -11.02 -1.66 18.31
C GLY A 186 -11.95 -2.71 18.91
N VAL A 187 -12.94 -3.17 18.14
CA VAL A 187 -13.99 -4.10 18.61
C VAL A 187 -14.18 -5.24 17.61
N VAL A 188 -14.28 -6.46 18.12
CA VAL A 188 -14.79 -7.63 17.40
C VAL A 188 -16.23 -7.87 17.80
N THR A 189 -17.07 -8.14 16.80
CA THR A 189 -18.44 -8.63 17.00
C THR A 189 -18.58 -9.95 16.29
N ILE A 190 -19.03 -10.98 17.01
CA ILE A 190 -19.36 -12.31 16.45
C ILE A 190 -20.86 -12.49 16.64
N GLU A 191 -21.56 -12.70 15.54
CA GLU A 191 -23.00 -12.86 15.50
C GLU A 191 -23.34 -14.23 14.92
N THR A 192 -24.27 -14.92 15.56
CA THR A 192 -24.72 -16.25 15.12
C THR A 192 -26.24 -16.24 15.09
N LEU A 193 -26.83 -16.58 13.94
CA LEU A 193 -28.24 -16.87 13.80
C LEU A 193 -28.49 -18.23 14.44
N ALA A 194 -29.16 -18.22 15.57
CA ALA A 194 -29.21 -19.39 16.42
C ALA A 194 -30.11 -20.46 15.85
N THR A 195 -29.56 -21.62 15.70
CA THR A 195 -30.30 -22.86 15.48
C THR A 195 -30.27 -23.74 16.75
N ASP A 196 -29.08 -24.10 17.24
CA ASP A 196 -28.92 -25.03 18.35
C ASP A 196 -28.31 -24.43 19.63
N GLU A 197 -27.86 -23.17 19.59
CA GLU A 197 -27.22 -22.51 20.74
C GLU A 197 -28.21 -21.72 21.62
N VAL A 198 -29.46 -21.53 21.18
CA VAL A 198 -30.49 -20.87 21.97
C VAL A 198 -30.83 -21.66 23.20
N GLY A 199 -30.57 -21.06 24.37
CA GLY A 199 -30.76 -21.76 25.66
C GLY A 199 -29.63 -22.74 26.01
N ALA A 200 -28.54 -22.74 25.24
CA ALA A 200 -27.36 -23.55 25.60
C ALA A 200 -26.74 -23.04 26.91
N PRO A 201 -26.13 -23.94 27.72
CA PRO A 201 -25.43 -23.54 28.93
C PRO A 201 -24.35 -22.48 28.63
N PRO A 202 -24.15 -21.50 29.53
CA PRO A 202 -23.15 -20.42 29.32
C PRO A 202 -21.74 -20.93 28.98
N GLU A 203 -21.37 -22.11 29.52
CA GLU A 203 -20.08 -22.74 29.24
C GLU A 203 -19.93 -23.20 27.78
N ARG A 204 -21.01 -23.71 27.18
CA ARG A 204 -21.03 -24.14 25.78
C ARG A 204 -20.91 -22.94 24.85
N ILE A 205 -21.64 -21.86 25.13
CA ILE A 205 -21.54 -20.60 24.40
C ILE A 205 -20.12 -20.04 24.48
N ARG A 206 -19.54 -20.04 25.69
CA ARG A 206 -18.17 -19.54 25.90
C ARG A 206 -17.11 -20.39 25.16
N SER A 207 -17.29 -21.72 25.16
CA SER A 207 -16.40 -22.63 24.43
C SER A 207 -16.48 -22.45 22.93
N SER A 208 -17.68 -22.29 22.37
CA SER A 208 -17.90 -21.96 20.96
C SER A 208 -17.23 -20.61 20.59
N LEU A 209 -17.49 -19.58 21.39
CA LEU A 209 -16.93 -18.26 21.20
C LEU A 209 -15.40 -18.24 21.29
N ARG A 210 -14.82 -19.04 22.22
CA ARG A 210 -13.35 -19.24 22.31
C ARG A 210 -12.77 -19.75 21.00
N LYS A 211 -13.38 -20.78 20.43
CA LYS A 211 -12.94 -21.38 19.17
C LYS A 211 -13.04 -20.37 18.01
N LYS A 212 -14.15 -19.64 17.92
CA LYS A 212 -14.39 -18.61 16.88
C LYS A 212 -13.39 -17.47 17.00
N LEU A 213 -13.19 -16.93 18.20
CA LEU A 213 -12.23 -15.84 18.44
C LEU A 213 -10.79 -16.26 18.14
N ARG A 214 -10.38 -17.47 18.61
CA ARG A 214 -9.06 -18.01 18.32
C ARG A 214 -8.80 -18.12 16.82
N ALA A 215 -9.75 -18.65 16.06
CA ALA A 215 -9.65 -18.76 14.61
C ALA A 215 -9.50 -17.37 13.95
N LEU A 216 -10.29 -16.39 14.40
CA LEU A 216 -10.25 -15.02 13.86
C LEU A 216 -8.91 -14.30 14.14
N LEU A 217 -8.33 -14.52 15.33
CA LEU A 217 -7.04 -13.90 15.71
C LEU A 217 -5.87 -14.37 14.85
N VAL A 218 -5.93 -15.58 14.32
CA VAL A 218 -4.89 -16.17 13.46
C VAL A 218 -5.25 -16.18 11.98
N GLU A 219 -6.44 -15.69 11.63
CA GLU A 219 -6.90 -15.62 10.24
C GLU A 219 -5.90 -14.84 9.38
N ASP A 220 -5.40 -15.46 8.31
CA ASP A 220 -4.46 -14.84 7.39
C ASP A 220 -5.14 -14.16 6.20
N ARG A 221 -4.45 -13.19 5.59
CA ARG A 221 -4.96 -12.40 4.47
C ARG A 221 -5.33 -13.24 3.25
N ALA A 222 -4.56 -14.30 2.97
CA ALA A 222 -4.85 -15.18 1.83
C ALA A 222 -6.15 -15.96 2.03
N THR A 223 -6.41 -16.42 3.26
CA THR A 223 -7.66 -17.10 3.62
C THR A 223 -8.84 -16.13 3.59
N ALA A 224 -8.71 -14.95 4.19
CA ALA A 224 -9.73 -13.91 4.14
C ALA A 224 -10.04 -13.48 2.70
N PHE A 225 -9.02 -13.32 1.86
CA PHE A 225 -9.20 -13.01 0.43
C PHE A 225 -9.94 -14.11 -0.32
N ARG A 226 -9.64 -15.39 -0.06
CA ARG A 226 -10.37 -16.51 -0.70
C ARG A 226 -11.85 -16.56 -0.31
N ARG A 227 -12.19 -16.10 0.90
CA ARG A 227 -13.58 -16.05 1.41
C ARG A 227 -14.33 -14.78 1.02
N ASP A 228 -13.64 -13.69 0.69
CA ASP A 228 -14.27 -12.45 0.23
C ASP A 228 -14.85 -12.63 -1.18
N ALA A 229 -16.14 -12.97 -1.25
CA ALA A 229 -16.83 -13.22 -2.51
C ALA A 229 -16.80 -12.01 -3.45
N VAL A 230 -16.84 -10.79 -2.92
CA VAL A 230 -16.75 -9.55 -3.71
C VAL A 230 -15.36 -9.41 -4.32
N ALA A 231 -14.30 -9.53 -3.52
CA ALA A 231 -12.91 -9.41 -4.00
C ALA A 231 -12.58 -10.50 -5.04
N GLN A 232 -13.03 -11.74 -4.80
CA GLN A 232 -12.89 -12.86 -5.74
C GLN A 232 -13.60 -12.58 -7.07
N THR A 233 -14.85 -12.13 -7.01
CA THR A 233 -15.64 -11.82 -8.21
C THR A 233 -15.00 -10.69 -9.01
N ILE A 234 -14.58 -9.62 -8.34
CA ILE A 234 -13.86 -8.51 -8.98
C ILE A 234 -12.62 -9.02 -9.69
N GLU A 235 -11.79 -9.81 -9.03
CA GLU A 235 -10.54 -10.29 -9.61
C GLU A 235 -10.76 -11.24 -10.77
N VAL A 236 -11.66 -12.22 -10.64
CA VAL A 236 -11.95 -13.20 -11.68
C VAL A 236 -12.53 -12.54 -12.94
N ARG A 237 -13.50 -11.63 -12.78
CA ARG A 237 -14.07 -10.89 -13.90
C ARG A 237 -13.04 -9.95 -14.53
N SER A 238 -12.28 -9.21 -13.71
CA SER A 238 -11.25 -8.29 -14.21
C SER A 238 -10.14 -8.99 -14.98
N ARG A 239 -9.69 -10.17 -14.55
CA ARG A 239 -8.70 -10.98 -15.29
C ARG A 239 -9.18 -11.40 -16.69
N ARG A 240 -10.50 -11.58 -16.87
CA ARG A 240 -11.08 -11.96 -18.16
C ARG A 240 -11.31 -10.78 -19.09
N GLU A 241 -11.56 -9.60 -18.55
CA GLU A 241 -12.11 -8.48 -19.29
C GLU A 241 -11.15 -7.29 -19.41
N LEU A 242 -10.07 -7.25 -18.62
CA LEU A 242 -9.11 -6.15 -18.60
C LEU A 242 -7.72 -6.60 -19.03
N GLU A 243 -7.16 -5.88 -20.01
CA GLU A 243 -5.80 -6.14 -20.52
C GLU A 243 -4.69 -5.59 -19.60
N LEU A 244 -5.00 -4.55 -18.81
CA LEU A 244 -4.03 -3.81 -18.02
C LEU A 244 -4.08 -4.15 -16.52
N LEU A 245 -4.67 -5.30 -16.17
CA LEU A 245 -4.75 -5.75 -14.78
C LEU A 245 -3.38 -6.23 -14.28
N GLU A 246 -3.02 -5.83 -13.07
CA GLU A 246 -1.88 -6.36 -12.31
C GLU A 246 -2.40 -7.09 -11.07
N THR A 247 -1.96 -8.31 -10.86
CA THR A 247 -2.35 -9.17 -9.73
C THR A 247 -1.12 -9.64 -8.98
N ALA A 248 -1.27 -9.98 -7.71
CA ALA A 248 -0.23 -10.64 -6.92
C ALA A 248 -0.82 -11.81 -6.13
N GLU A 249 0.05 -12.66 -5.61
CA GLU A 249 -0.34 -13.66 -4.64
C GLU A 249 -0.51 -12.99 -3.29
N VAL A 250 -1.67 -13.19 -2.66
CA VAL A 250 -1.93 -12.61 -1.33
C VAL A 250 -1.14 -13.39 -0.27
N THR A 251 -0.40 -12.67 0.56
CA THR A 251 0.46 -13.26 1.59
C THR A 251 -0.34 -13.89 2.73
N SER A 252 0.17 -15.00 3.28
CA SER A 252 -0.42 -15.69 4.45
C SER A 252 -0.01 -15.05 5.79
N GLN A 253 0.01 -13.71 5.86
CA GLN A 253 0.24 -13.01 7.12
C GLN A 253 -1.09 -12.84 7.86
N PRO A 254 -1.13 -13.05 9.21
CA PRO A 254 -2.33 -12.81 9.99
C PRO A 254 -2.83 -11.37 9.88
N ILE A 255 -4.14 -11.17 10.00
CA ILE A 255 -4.77 -9.84 9.93
C ILE A 255 -4.77 -9.18 11.30
N LEU A 256 -5.35 -9.85 12.32
CA LEU A 256 -5.57 -9.28 13.65
C LEU A 256 -4.37 -9.42 14.59
N TRP A 257 -3.62 -10.49 14.49
CA TRP A 257 -2.51 -10.72 15.41
C TRP A 257 -1.45 -9.59 15.35
N PRO A 258 -0.98 -9.15 14.16
CA PRO A 258 -0.09 -8.00 14.06
C PRO A 258 -0.72 -6.69 14.57
N TYR A 259 -2.00 -6.47 14.29
CA TYR A 259 -2.74 -5.30 14.79
C TYR A 259 -2.73 -5.21 16.33
N LEU A 260 -2.85 -6.35 16.99
CA LEU A 260 -2.90 -6.45 18.44
C LEU A 260 -1.52 -6.43 19.11
N THR A 261 -0.52 -7.01 18.47
CA THR A 261 0.78 -7.29 19.10
C THR A 261 1.96 -6.57 18.45
N GLY A 262 1.78 -6.00 17.25
CA GLY A 262 2.86 -5.48 16.43
C GLY A 262 3.82 -6.55 15.89
N ARG A 263 3.43 -7.84 15.91
CA ARG A 263 4.27 -8.98 15.54
C ARG A 263 3.55 -9.87 14.52
N ASP A 264 4.25 -10.33 13.50
CA ASP A 264 3.68 -11.23 12.48
C ASP A 264 3.61 -12.70 12.95
N ARG A 265 4.52 -13.11 13.84
CA ARG A 265 4.55 -14.48 14.36
C ARG A 265 3.57 -14.67 15.50
N VAL A 266 2.76 -15.71 15.38
CA VAL A 266 1.85 -16.16 16.44
C VAL A 266 2.60 -17.13 17.35
N ASP A 267 2.66 -16.81 18.65
CA ASP A 267 3.10 -17.71 19.69
C ASP A 267 1.86 -18.34 20.34
N GLU A 268 1.82 -19.68 20.43
CA GLU A 268 0.63 -20.40 20.87
C GLU A 268 0.21 -20.06 22.32
N ALA A 269 1.18 -19.91 23.21
CA ALA A 269 0.88 -19.59 24.60
C ALA A 269 0.42 -18.13 24.77
N GLN A 270 0.97 -17.21 23.96
CA GLN A 270 0.49 -15.82 23.91
C GLN A 270 -0.90 -15.74 23.29
N LEU A 271 -1.18 -16.55 22.28
CA LEU A 271 -2.50 -16.64 21.65
C LEU A 271 -3.56 -17.12 22.65
N GLU A 272 -3.31 -18.21 23.37
CA GLU A 272 -4.26 -18.71 24.37
C GLU A 272 -4.51 -17.69 25.48
N PHE A 273 -3.46 -17.04 25.98
CA PHE A 273 -3.59 -15.94 26.94
C PHE A 273 -4.42 -14.78 26.40
N ALA A 274 -4.17 -14.36 25.14
CA ALA A 274 -4.92 -13.30 24.50
C ALA A 274 -6.41 -13.65 24.35
N VAL A 275 -6.70 -14.89 23.94
CA VAL A 275 -8.08 -15.38 23.81
C VAL A 275 -8.79 -15.33 25.17
N ASP A 276 -8.15 -15.80 26.25
CA ASP A 276 -8.75 -15.77 27.59
C ASP A 276 -8.99 -14.35 28.09
N LEU A 277 -8.01 -13.46 27.90
CA LEU A 277 -8.11 -12.08 28.31
C LEU A 277 -9.24 -11.35 27.55
N LEU A 278 -9.31 -11.52 26.23
CA LEU A 278 -10.34 -10.89 25.40
C LEU A 278 -11.73 -11.43 25.74
N LEU A 279 -11.87 -12.76 25.91
CA LEU A 279 -13.15 -13.36 26.30
C LEU A 279 -13.61 -12.96 27.71
N SER A 280 -12.69 -12.62 28.62
CA SER A 280 -13.08 -12.10 29.95
C SER A 280 -13.84 -10.80 29.88
N LYS A 281 -13.67 -10.04 28.78
CA LYS A 281 -14.32 -8.75 28.53
C LYS A 281 -15.52 -8.85 27.57
N ALA A 282 -15.82 -10.04 27.07
CA ALA A 282 -16.90 -10.26 26.12
C ALA A 282 -18.27 -9.96 26.74
N VAL A 283 -19.09 -9.19 26.01
CA VAL A 283 -20.49 -8.95 26.35
C VAL A 283 -21.35 -9.70 25.35
N ILE A 284 -22.13 -10.64 25.85
CA ILE A 284 -23.05 -11.46 25.04
C ILE A 284 -24.46 -10.92 25.19
N ARG A 285 -25.17 -10.75 24.07
CA ARG A 285 -26.57 -10.32 24.01
C ARG A 285 -27.33 -11.23 23.06
N GLU A 286 -28.59 -11.45 23.37
CA GLU A 286 -29.53 -12.13 22.48
C GLU A 286 -30.58 -11.12 22.03
N THR A 287 -30.84 -11.10 20.73
CA THR A 287 -31.85 -10.27 20.09
C THR A 287 -32.66 -11.12 19.11
N ARG A 288 -33.73 -10.59 18.54
CA ARG A 288 -34.48 -11.28 17.49
C ARG A 288 -34.38 -10.52 16.19
N THR A 289 -34.18 -11.24 15.10
CA THR A 289 -34.26 -10.74 13.74
C THR A 289 -35.73 -10.38 13.40
N ARG A 290 -35.94 -9.68 12.31
CA ARG A 290 -37.31 -9.39 11.79
C ARG A 290 -38.05 -10.67 11.39
N SER A 291 -37.31 -11.70 10.94
CA SER A 291 -37.85 -13.03 10.64
C SER A 291 -38.26 -13.81 11.88
N GLY A 292 -37.91 -13.33 13.10
CA GLY A 292 -38.23 -13.97 14.38
C GLY A 292 -37.19 -14.95 14.88
N GLU A 293 -36.10 -15.15 14.15
CA GLU A 293 -34.98 -15.99 14.57
C GLU A 293 -34.18 -15.31 15.70
N THR A 294 -33.60 -16.10 16.58
CA THR A 294 -32.74 -15.57 17.64
C THR A 294 -31.35 -15.27 17.09
N LEU A 295 -30.88 -14.05 17.31
CA LEU A 295 -29.53 -13.59 16.99
C LEU A 295 -28.74 -13.48 18.28
N GLN A 296 -27.70 -14.30 18.42
CA GLN A 296 -26.73 -14.18 19.50
C GLN A 296 -25.57 -13.30 19.03
N GLN A 297 -25.29 -12.23 19.76
CA GLN A 297 -24.22 -11.28 19.47
C GLN A 297 -23.23 -11.22 20.63
N ALA A 298 -21.96 -11.51 20.36
CA ALA A 298 -20.84 -11.31 21.27
C ALA A 298 -20.00 -10.12 20.83
N THR A 299 -19.85 -9.13 21.71
CA THR A 299 -19.03 -7.94 21.48
C THR A 299 -17.79 -8.00 22.37
N ILE A 300 -16.60 -7.89 21.77
CA ILE A 300 -15.31 -8.11 22.42
C ILE A 300 -14.40 -6.90 22.14
N PRO A 301 -14.05 -6.08 23.15
CA PRO A 301 -13.09 -4.99 22.97
C PRO A 301 -11.67 -5.55 22.81
N LEU A 302 -10.93 -5.05 21.83
CA LEU A 302 -9.59 -5.54 21.47
C LEU A 302 -8.47 -4.91 22.31
N GLU A 303 -8.56 -3.61 22.59
CA GLU A 303 -7.58 -2.83 23.39
C GLU A 303 -6.09 -3.20 23.10
N PRO A 304 -5.58 -2.97 21.88
CA PRO A 304 -4.29 -3.50 21.42
C PRO A 304 -3.10 -3.15 22.33
N ASP A 305 -3.00 -1.89 22.77
CA ASP A 305 -1.86 -1.44 23.58
C ASP A 305 -1.88 -2.06 24.99
N LEU A 306 -3.08 -2.29 25.56
CA LEU A 306 -3.23 -2.97 26.85
C LEU A 306 -2.89 -4.46 26.72
N LEU A 307 -3.38 -5.13 25.67
CA LEU A 307 -3.06 -6.52 25.40
C LEU A 307 -1.55 -6.71 25.23
N LEU A 308 -0.91 -5.87 24.43
CA LEU A 308 0.53 -5.92 24.19
C LEU A 308 1.30 -5.79 25.52
N ALA A 309 0.95 -4.81 26.36
CA ALA A 309 1.59 -4.63 27.66
C ALA A 309 1.44 -5.85 28.59
N GLN A 310 0.30 -6.56 28.52
CA GLN A 310 0.08 -7.80 29.28
C GLN A 310 0.93 -8.97 28.74
N LEU A 311 1.01 -9.09 27.40
CA LEU A 311 1.85 -10.11 26.75
C LEU A 311 3.34 -9.90 27.03
N GLU A 312 3.81 -8.65 27.06
CA GLU A 312 5.19 -8.31 27.42
C GLU A 312 5.51 -8.69 28.87
N LYS A 313 4.59 -8.44 29.82
CA LYS A 313 4.73 -8.88 31.20
C LYS A 313 4.77 -10.42 31.33
N LEU A 314 3.91 -11.12 30.60
CA LEU A 314 3.91 -12.58 30.56
C LEU A 314 5.25 -13.13 30.05
N GLN A 315 5.81 -12.51 29.02
CA GLN A 315 7.09 -12.91 28.47
C GLN A 315 8.25 -12.64 29.45
N ALA A 316 8.28 -11.50 30.11
CA ALA A 316 9.27 -11.17 31.12
C ALA A 316 9.23 -12.17 32.29
N ALA A 317 8.04 -12.48 32.80
CA ALA A 317 7.87 -13.46 33.90
C ALA A 317 8.39 -14.86 33.54
N ARG A 318 8.26 -15.28 32.26
CA ARG A 318 8.81 -16.57 31.78
C ARG A 318 10.33 -16.57 31.66
N MET A 319 10.95 -15.44 31.43
CA MET A 319 12.41 -15.31 31.35
C MET A 319 13.06 -15.30 32.75
N ASP A 320 12.30 -14.90 33.77
CA ASP A 320 12.75 -14.88 35.17
C ASP A 320 12.54 -16.25 35.90
N GLU A 321 11.80 -17.20 35.28
CA GLU A 321 11.72 -18.55 35.80
C GLU A 321 13.08 -19.27 35.65
N PRO A 322 13.67 -19.79 36.74
CA PRO A 322 14.92 -20.54 36.66
C PRO A 322 14.69 -21.78 35.80
N ILE A 323 15.58 -22.01 34.83
CA ILE A 323 15.58 -23.21 33.99
C ILE A 323 15.55 -24.43 34.94
N PRO A 324 14.54 -25.29 34.89
CA PRO A 324 14.48 -26.43 35.76
C PRO A 324 15.72 -27.32 35.54
N GLU A 325 16.37 -27.74 36.63
CA GLU A 325 17.61 -28.55 36.59
C GLU A 325 17.47 -29.85 35.77
N SER A 326 16.23 -30.29 35.47
CA SER A 326 15.96 -31.43 34.60
C SER A 326 16.45 -31.26 33.18
N ASP A 327 16.52 -30.01 32.66
CA ASP A 327 16.92 -29.72 31.28
C ASP A 327 18.42 -29.46 31.15
N LEU A 328 19.15 -29.45 32.28
CA LEU A 328 20.61 -29.29 32.33
C LEU A 328 21.36 -30.63 32.30
N ARG A 329 20.67 -31.76 32.14
CA ARG A 329 21.34 -33.05 31.98
C ARG A 329 21.99 -33.13 30.58
N PRO A 330 23.31 -33.30 30.51
CA PRO A 330 23.95 -33.56 29.22
C PRO A 330 23.44 -34.91 28.68
N ALA A 331 23.03 -34.91 27.42
CA ALA A 331 22.70 -36.12 26.70
C ALA A 331 23.91 -37.06 26.67
N THR A 332 23.96 -38.00 27.59
CA THR A 332 24.93 -39.11 27.56
C THR A 332 24.44 -40.14 26.57
N GLY A 333 25.16 -40.32 25.49
CA GLY A 333 25.05 -41.52 24.67
C GLY A 333 24.95 -41.29 23.17
N GLY A 334 26.10 -41.21 22.52
CA GLY A 334 26.18 -41.29 21.08
C GLY A 334 27.63 -41.00 20.58
N THR A 335 28.44 -42.04 20.55
CA THR A 335 29.80 -42.03 19.99
C THR A 335 29.76 -41.82 18.48
N GLU A 336 30.09 -40.61 18.03
CA GLU A 336 30.60 -40.41 16.67
C GLU A 336 31.86 -39.58 16.74
N ARG A 337 32.93 -40.17 16.14
CA ARG A 337 34.31 -39.64 16.08
C ARG A 337 34.33 -38.26 15.45
N ALA A 338 34.84 -37.29 16.20
CA ALA A 338 35.24 -35.99 15.66
C ALA A 338 36.66 -36.10 15.03
N PRO A 339 36.97 -35.32 13.99
CA PRO A 339 38.29 -35.27 13.39
C PRO A 339 39.26 -34.52 14.29
N GLU A 340 40.51 -35.03 14.31
CA GLU A 340 41.65 -34.61 15.07
C GLU A 340 42.04 -33.13 14.79
N PHE A 341 42.11 -32.34 15.87
CA PHE A 341 42.61 -30.97 15.82
C PHE A 341 44.02 -30.92 16.39
N VAL A 342 44.99 -30.50 15.57
CA VAL A 342 46.40 -30.32 15.94
C VAL A 342 46.55 -28.98 16.67
N PRO A 343 47.12 -28.93 17.91
CA PRO A 343 47.34 -27.69 18.64
C PRO A 343 48.66 -27.00 18.30
N LEU A 344 48.62 -25.69 18.14
CA LEU A 344 49.77 -24.79 18.09
C LEU A 344 50.26 -24.46 19.52
N PRO A 345 51.58 -24.22 19.75
CA PRO A 345 52.22 -24.27 21.05
C PRO A 345 51.97 -23.02 21.93
N ALA A 346 51.88 -23.28 23.22
CA ALA A 346 51.68 -22.30 24.29
C ALA A 346 52.90 -21.39 24.52
N LYS A 347 52.61 -20.13 24.86
CA LYS A 347 53.58 -19.16 25.37
C LYS A 347 53.55 -19.15 26.90
N GLU A 348 54.74 -19.25 27.50
CA GLU A 348 54.98 -19.39 28.94
C GLU A 348 54.60 -18.13 29.78
N PRO A 349 54.34 -18.32 31.11
CA PRO A 349 53.90 -17.23 31.99
C PRO A 349 55.07 -16.55 32.72
N GLY A 350 54.99 -15.26 32.90
CA GLY A 350 55.88 -14.44 33.75
C GLY A 350 55.34 -14.26 35.18
N PRO A 351 56.13 -13.85 36.16
CA PRO A 351 56.07 -14.30 37.53
C PRO A 351 55.14 -13.53 38.49
N THR A 352 54.66 -14.29 39.46
CA THR A 352 53.90 -13.90 40.68
C THR A 352 54.65 -12.97 41.62
N ARG A 353 53.91 -12.10 42.31
CA ARG A 353 54.32 -11.48 43.59
C ARG A 353 53.16 -11.39 44.61
N PRO A 354 53.50 -11.44 45.93
CA PRO A 354 52.69 -12.02 46.97
C PRO A 354 51.80 -11.04 47.76
N GLY A 355 50.76 -11.59 48.40
CA GLY A 355 49.94 -10.88 49.34
C GLY A 355 50.49 -10.84 50.77
N PRO A 356 49.89 -10.06 51.63
CA PRO A 356 49.84 -10.33 53.07
C PRO A 356 48.45 -10.05 53.66
N PRO A 357 48.27 -10.20 54.99
CA PRO A 357 47.75 -11.40 55.58
C PRO A 357 46.40 -11.14 56.32
N ARG A 358 45.83 -12.26 56.67
CA ARG A 358 44.65 -12.49 57.49
C ARG A 358 44.76 -11.93 58.90
N ALA A 359 43.65 -11.35 59.44
CA ALA A 359 43.39 -11.32 60.88
C ALA A 359 41.86 -11.25 61.11
N GLU A 360 41.35 -12.24 61.77
CA GLU A 360 40.14 -12.24 62.59
C GLU A 360 40.61 -12.25 64.07
N PRO A 361 39.75 -12.16 65.13
CA PRO A 361 38.31 -11.98 65.26
C PRO A 361 37.92 -11.02 66.41
N GLY A 362 36.60 -10.83 66.64
CA GLY A 362 36.15 -10.37 67.95
C GLY A 362 34.78 -9.65 67.92
N PHE A 363 33.71 -10.39 68.30
CA PHE A 363 32.71 -10.11 69.33
C PHE A 363 32.23 -8.64 69.54
N GLU A 364 31.03 -8.34 69.75
CA GLU A 364 29.66 -8.78 70.12
C GLU A 364 28.74 -7.53 70.16
N PRO A 365 27.46 -7.63 70.48
CA PRO A 365 26.41 -6.84 69.89
C PRO A 365 25.98 -5.67 70.75
N GLU A 366 25.67 -4.53 70.16
CA GLU A 366 24.88 -3.50 70.88
C GLU A 366 23.98 -2.68 69.99
N SER A 367 22.73 -2.68 70.43
CA SER A 367 21.74 -1.61 70.41
C SER A 367 21.35 -0.99 69.06
N ARG A 368 20.14 -1.30 68.73
CA ARG A 368 19.25 -0.61 67.79
C ARG A 368 19.30 0.91 68.02
N PRO A 369 19.68 1.72 67.03
CA PRO A 369 19.40 3.14 67.07
C PRO A 369 17.98 3.45 66.63
N PRO A 370 17.42 4.61 67.02
CA PRO A 370 16.00 4.94 66.83
C PRO A 370 15.67 5.15 65.36
N SER A 371 14.43 4.74 65.03
CA SER A 371 13.79 4.93 63.75
C SER A 371 13.95 6.34 63.20
N GLY A 372 14.81 6.47 62.16
CA GLY A 372 14.85 7.65 61.32
C GLY A 372 13.55 7.79 60.51
N PRO A 373 13.24 8.97 59.99
CA PRO A 373 12.07 9.18 59.16
C PRO A 373 12.08 8.20 57.96
N PRO A 374 10.91 7.74 57.48
CA PRO A 374 10.82 6.82 56.36
C PRO A 374 11.55 7.40 55.16
N PRO A 375 12.25 6.60 54.36
CA PRO A 375 12.89 7.06 53.15
C PRO A 375 11.88 7.80 52.26
N PRO A 376 12.27 8.85 51.56
CA PRO A 376 11.38 9.51 50.60
C PRO A 376 10.87 8.48 49.57
N PRO A 377 9.62 8.64 49.13
CA PRO A 377 9.09 7.73 48.11
C PRO A 377 10.04 7.74 46.88
N PRO A 378 10.25 6.59 46.23
CA PRO A 378 11.08 6.53 45.04
C PRO A 378 10.58 7.58 44.03
N PRO A 379 11.51 8.25 43.31
CA PRO A 379 11.10 9.19 42.26
C PRO A 379 10.13 8.48 41.34
N PRO A 380 9.09 9.18 40.83
CA PRO A 380 8.17 8.58 39.86
C PRO A 380 9.00 7.98 38.74
N ALA A 381 8.68 6.74 38.39
CA ALA A 381 9.33 6.06 37.27
C ALA A 381 9.37 7.01 36.06
N PRO A 382 10.50 7.12 35.36
CA PRO A 382 10.60 8.01 34.21
C PRO A 382 9.40 7.67 33.28
N ALA A 383 8.65 8.72 32.92
CA ALA A 383 7.52 8.57 32.01
C ALA A 383 8.03 7.78 30.80
N SER A 384 7.45 6.61 30.58
CA SER A 384 7.84 5.74 29.48
C SER A 384 7.84 6.57 28.21
N THR A 385 8.95 6.58 27.50
CA THR A 385 9.08 7.25 26.18
C THR A 385 7.87 6.85 25.34
N PRO A 386 7.14 7.82 24.76
CA PRO A 386 5.96 7.49 24.00
C PRO A 386 6.33 6.55 22.85
N GLN A 387 5.84 5.31 22.91
CA GLN A 387 6.13 4.27 21.93
C GLN A 387 5.08 4.25 20.84
N LEU A 388 5.50 3.83 19.64
CA LEU A 388 4.59 3.62 18.51
C LEU A 388 3.50 2.61 18.91
N PRO A 389 2.18 2.89 18.65
CA PRO A 389 1.09 1.95 18.98
C PRO A 389 1.29 0.57 18.36
N ALA A 390 0.81 -0.49 19.01
CA ALA A 390 0.93 -1.87 18.54
C ALA A 390 0.54 -2.03 17.06
N ARG A 391 -0.65 -1.51 16.68
CA ARG A 391 -1.18 -1.54 15.32
C ARG A 391 -0.27 -0.88 14.27
N ALA A 392 0.50 0.12 14.65
CA ALA A 392 1.44 0.81 13.74
C ALA A 392 2.78 0.08 13.63
N ARG A 393 3.24 -0.59 14.72
CA ARG A 393 4.49 -1.37 14.73
C ARG A 393 4.46 -2.52 13.71
N ALA A 394 3.31 -3.13 13.46
CA ALA A 394 3.14 -4.17 12.45
C ALA A 394 3.63 -3.76 11.05
N PHE A 395 3.61 -2.47 10.75
CA PHE A 395 3.98 -1.94 9.44
C PHE A 395 5.24 -1.08 9.47
N GLU A 396 6.07 -1.19 10.52
CA GLU A 396 7.24 -0.34 10.69
C GLU A 396 8.27 -0.53 9.57
N GLN A 397 8.56 -1.77 9.18
CA GLN A 397 9.55 -2.04 8.14
C GLN A 397 9.13 -1.50 6.77
N PRO A 398 7.93 -1.79 6.23
CA PRO A 398 7.51 -1.23 4.95
C PRO A 398 7.37 0.29 4.99
N VAL A 399 6.83 0.88 6.05
CA VAL A 399 6.72 2.34 6.19
C VAL A 399 8.09 3.03 6.17
N ARG A 400 9.08 2.50 6.91
CA ARG A 400 10.45 3.03 6.88
C ARG A 400 11.10 2.83 5.51
N ARG A 401 10.95 1.65 4.91
CA ARG A 401 11.55 1.30 3.61
C ARG A 401 11.05 2.21 2.50
N TYR A 402 9.75 2.27 2.32
CA TYR A 402 9.13 3.00 1.21
C TYR A 402 9.03 4.49 1.46
N GLY A 403 8.80 4.92 2.71
CA GLY A 403 8.88 6.33 3.11
C GLY A 403 10.26 6.93 2.81
N SER A 404 11.34 6.24 3.17
CA SER A 404 12.70 6.70 2.86
C SER A 404 12.98 6.79 1.36
N ARG A 405 12.49 5.82 0.55
CA ARG A 405 12.63 5.86 -0.92
C ARG A 405 11.92 7.07 -1.52
N ALA A 406 10.71 7.36 -1.05
CA ALA A 406 9.89 8.47 -1.49
C ALA A 406 10.26 9.81 -0.81
N ARG A 407 11.27 9.84 0.07
CA ARG A 407 11.68 11.02 0.86
C ARG A 407 10.54 11.61 1.69
N LEU A 408 9.68 10.75 2.19
CA LEU A 408 8.58 11.08 3.08
C LEU A 408 8.95 10.75 4.52
N GLU A 409 8.48 11.57 5.45
CA GLU A 409 8.60 11.24 6.88
C GLU A 409 7.68 10.05 7.22
N PRO A 410 8.15 9.04 7.97
CA PRO A 410 7.32 7.90 8.38
C PRO A 410 6.04 8.32 9.10
N ALA A 411 6.09 9.39 9.88
CA ALA A 411 4.94 9.96 10.58
C ALA A 411 3.77 10.32 9.65
N LEU A 412 4.06 10.85 8.45
CA LEU A 412 3.04 11.16 7.44
C LEU A 412 2.39 9.90 6.90
N VAL A 413 3.20 8.88 6.61
CA VAL A 413 2.70 7.59 6.09
C VAL A 413 1.76 6.94 7.10
N TYR A 414 2.14 6.86 8.38
CA TYR A 414 1.28 6.36 9.44
C TYR A 414 0.00 7.16 9.62
N ALA A 415 0.09 8.50 9.59
CA ALA A 415 -1.08 9.37 9.71
C ALA A 415 -2.10 9.12 8.60
N ILE A 416 -1.64 8.86 7.38
CA ILE A 416 -2.50 8.50 6.24
C ILE A 416 -3.07 7.10 6.43
N ILE A 417 -2.26 6.07 6.72
CA ILE A 417 -2.75 4.70 6.95
C ILE A 417 -3.84 4.68 8.03
N GLU A 418 -3.60 5.33 9.17
CA GLU A 418 -4.60 5.38 10.23
C GLU A 418 -5.89 6.11 9.80
N THR A 419 -5.78 7.12 8.94
CA THR A 419 -6.95 7.87 8.47
C THR A 419 -7.73 7.08 7.44
N GLU A 420 -7.06 6.43 6.52
CA GLU A 420 -7.66 5.68 5.42
C GLU A 420 -8.30 4.36 5.88
N SER A 421 -7.61 3.59 6.71
CA SER A 421 -8.02 2.21 7.03
C SER A 421 -8.05 1.87 8.52
N ALA A 422 -7.59 2.75 9.41
CA ALA A 422 -7.31 2.42 10.81
C ALA A 422 -6.41 1.18 10.95
N PHE A 423 -5.46 0.99 10.02
CA PHE A 423 -4.57 -0.17 9.90
C PHE A 423 -5.25 -1.49 9.49
N ASN A 424 -6.42 -1.45 8.88
CA ASN A 424 -7.05 -2.62 8.27
C ASN A 424 -6.35 -2.96 6.94
N PRO A 425 -5.60 -4.08 6.81
CA PRO A 425 -4.89 -4.42 5.59
C PRO A 425 -5.81 -4.93 4.47
N VAL A 426 -7.02 -5.38 4.81
CA VAL A 426 -8.04 -5.86 3.87
C VAL A 426 -9.17 -4.84 3.67
N ALA A 427 -8.88 -3.57 3.95
CA ALA A 427 -9.82 -2.48 3.79
C ALA A 427 -10.31 -2.33 2.35
N ARG A 428 -11.63 -2.11 2.17
CA ARG A 428 -12.25 -1.82 0.88
C ARG A 428 -13.27 -0.69 1.06
N SER A 429 -13.33 0.24 0.12
CA SER A 429 -14.37 1.28 0.12
C SER A 429 -15.39 1.07 -1.00
N PRO A 430 -16.61 1.62 -0.89
CA PRO A 430 -17.62 1.58 -1.96
C PRO A 430 -17.15 2.26 -3.26
N VAL A 431 -16.32 3.28 -3.17
CA VAL A 431 -15.54 3.77 -4.31
C VAL A 431 -14.26 2.97 -4.30
N PRO A 432 -14.04 2.04 -5.26
CA PRO A 432 -13.08 0.96 -5.13
C PRO A 432 -11.67 1.47 -4.81
N ALA A 433 -11.37 1.49 -3.51
CA ALA A 433 -10.05 1.76 -2.93
C ALA A 433 -9.73 0.61 -1.97
N TYR A 434 -8.46 0.18 -1.94
CA TYR A 434 -8.06 -1.05 -1.26
C TYR A 434 -6.87 -0.88 -0.34
N GLY A 435 -6.88 -1.65 0.75
CA GLY A 435 -5.78 -1.85 1.66
C GLY A 435 -5.45 -0.66 2.56
N LEU A 436 -4.29 -0.71 3.19
CA LEU A 436 -3.84 0.20 4.25
C LEU A 436 -3.94 1.69 3.89
N MET A 437 -3.51 2.06 2.68
CA MET A 437 -3.47 3.44 2.19
C MET A 437 -4.62 3.76 1.23
N GLN A 438 -5.65 2.88 1.12
CA GLN A 438 -6.84 3.07 0.30
C GLN A 438 -6.52 3.50 -1.13
N ILE A 439 -5.76 2.68 -1.82
CA ILE A 439 -5.36 2.95 -3.20
C ILE A 439 -6.51 2.71 -4.15
N VAL A 440 -6.89 3.74 -4.89
CA VAL A 440 -7.86 3.67 -5.99
C VAL A 440 -7.14 3.16 -7.25
N PRO A 441 -7.45 1.94 -7.77
CA PRO A 441 -6.71 1.32 -8.87
C PRO A 441 -6.67 2.15 -10.15
N GLN A 442 -7.74 2.89 -10.45
CA GLN A 442 -7.92 3.66 -11.67
C GLN A 442 -7.42 5.13 -11.59
N SER A 443 -6.75 5.52 -10.51
CA SER A 443 -6.16 6.86 -10.36
C SER A 443 -4.79 6.77 -9.69
N ALA A 444 -4.72 6.81 -8.35
CA ALA A 444 -3.46 6.70 -7.61
C ALA A 444 -2.66 5.45 -7.99
N GLY A 445 -3.35 4.31 -8.19
CA GLY A 445 -2.75 3.06 -8.64
C GLY A 445 -2.10 3.17 -10.02
N GLN A 446 -2.77 3.83 -10.98
CA GLN A 446 -2.20 4.03 -12.31
C GLN A 446 -1.00 4.96 -12.31
N ASP A 447 -1.10 6.12 -11.64
CA ASP A 447 -0.01 7.10 -11.56
C ASP A 447 1.24 6.46 -10.92
N ALA A 448 1.06 5.73 -9.83
CA ALA A 448 2.16 5.06 -9.14
C ALA A 448 2.73 3.87 -9.96
N SER A 449 1.87 3.06 -10.58
CA SER A 449 2.31 1.93 -11.40
C SER A 449 3.04 2.38 -12.67
N GLU A 450 2.69 3.53 -13.25
CA GLU A 450 3.46 4.12 -14.35
C GLU A 450 4.91 4.41 -13.93
N VAL A 451 5.12 4.89 -12.71
CA VAL A 451 6.47 5.14 -12.17
C VAL A 451 7.22 3.84 -11.89
N LEU A 452 6.56 2.87 -11.29
CA LEU A 452 7.19 1.62 -10.86
C LEU A 452 7.42 0.65 -12.02
N PHE A 453 6.45 0.53 -12.94
CA PHE A 453 6.47 -0.48 -14.01
C PHE A 453 6.72 0.11 -15.40
N GLY A 454 6.87 1.45 -15.52
CA GLY A 454 7.04 2.15 -16.78
C GLY A 454 5.79 2.24 -17.65
N ARG A 455 4.65 1.76 -17.16
CA ARG A 455 3.32 1.81 -17.80
C ARG A 455 2.23 1.78 -16.73
N PRO A 456 1.10 2.47 -16.93
CA PRO A 456 -0.01 2.41 -15.99
C PRO A 456 -0.69 1.05 -16.01
N ARG A 457 -1.15 0.60 -14.82
CA ARG A 457 -1.84 -0.66 -14.57
C ARG A 457 -3.07 -0.42 -13.70
N ILE A 458 -4.06 -1.29 -13.84
CA ILE A 458 -5.16 -1.42 -12.89
C ILE A 458 -4.74 -2.48 -11.86
N LEU A 459 -4.56 -2.06 -10.62
CA LEU A 459 -4.09 -2.95 -9.55
C LEU A 459 -5.28 -3.71 -8.96
N ALA A 460 -5.21 -5.03 -8.99
CA ALA A 460 -6.26 -5.91 -8.46
C ALA A 460 -6.34 -5.85 -6.91
N PRO A 461 -7.46 -6.27 -6.31
CA PRO A 461 -7.55 -6.41 -4.85
C PRO A 461 -6.44 -7.31 -4.28
N SER A 462 -6.09 -8.44 -4.94
CA SER A 462 -4.99 -9.33 -4.52
C SER A 462 -3.64 -8.61 -4.45
N TYR A 463 -3.36 -7.68 -5.36
CA TYR A 463 -2.15 -6.86 -5.34
C TYR A 463 -2.16 -5.85 -4.18
N LEU A 464 -3.30 -5.22 -3.92
CA LEU A 464 -3.43 -4.11 -2.97
C LEU A 464 -3.72 -4.55 -1.53
N TYR A 465 -4.12 -5.80 -1.26
CA TYR A 465 -4.22 -6.36 0.08
C TYR A 465 -2.87 -6.83 0.64
N ASP A 466 -1.83 -6.89 -0.19
CA ASP A 466 -0.47 -7.01 0.31
C ASP A 466 0.00 -5.66 0.89
N ALA A 467 0.49 -5.68 2.14
CA ALA A 467 0.85 -4.46 2.86
C ALA A 467 2.08 -3.76 2.27
N ASP A 468 3.09 -4.54 1.83
CA ASP A 468 4.29 -3.99 1.19
C ASP A 468 3.94 -3.31 -0.12
N ASN A 469 3.18 -3.98 -1.00
CA ASN A 469 2.72 -3.41 -2.26
C ASN A 469 1.86 -2.16 -2.05
N ASN A 470 0.92 -2.21 -1.10
CA ASN A 470 0.02 -1.11 -0.83
C ASN A 470 0.76 0.14 -0.34
N ILE A 471 1.69 -0.02 0.60
CA ILE A 471 2.50 1.08 1.14
C ILE A 471 3.48 1.60 0.08
N GLU A 472 4.08 0.73 -0.77
CA GLU A 472 4.92 1.16 -1.88
C GLU A 472 4.14 2.05 -2.87
N ILE A 473 2.99 1.60 -3.33
CA ILE A 473 2.12 2.36 -4.25
C ILE A 473 1.68 3.69 -3.62
N GLY A 474 1.22 3.66 -2.36
CA GLY A 474 0.74 4.86 -1.66
C GLY A 474 1.82 5.91 -1.43
N THR A 475 3.03 5.48 -1.08
CA THR A 475 4.17 6.39 -0.89
C THR A 475 4.68 6.97 -2.21
N VAL A 476 4.72 6.19 -3.29
CA VAL A 476 5.03 6.68 -4.64
C VAL A 476 4.01 7.71 -5.10
N TYR A 477 2.72 7.47 -4.85
CA TYR A 477 1.68 8.45 -5.19
C TYR A 477 1.81 9.75 -4.39
N LEU A 478 2.09 9.67 -3.09
CA LEU A 478 2.39 10.87 -2.27
C LEU A 478 3.61 11.63 -2.78
N GLU A 479 4.69 10.93 -3.16
CA GLU A 479 5.86 11.55 -3.77
C GLU A 479 5.49 12.28 -5.07
N LEU A 480 4.68 11.66 -5.93
CA LEU A 480 4.18 12.29 -7.16
C LEU A 480 3.36 13.55 -6.87
N LEU A 481 2.49 13.52 -5.86
CA LEU A 481 1.75 14.71 -5.45
C LEU A 481 2.70 15.85 -5.04
N MET A 482 3.72 15.57 -4.24
CA MET A 482 4.64 16.60 -3.72
C MET A 482 5.66 17.09 -4.76
N THR A 483 6.16 16.21 -5.62
CA THR A 483 7.30 16.49 -6.50
C THR A 483 6.91 16.80 -7.95
N ARG A 484 5.75 16.29 -8.40
CA ARG A 484 5.26 16.48 -9.77
C ARG A 484 4.05 17.42 -9.82
N TYR A 485 2.94 17.04 -9.17
CA TYR A 485 1.66 17.76 -9.32
C TYR A 485 1.62 19.09 -8.57
N LEU A 486 2.26 19.19 -7.41
CA LEU A 486 2.27 20.37 -6.55
C LEU A 486 3.65 21.04 -6.45
N SER A 487 4.58 20.70 -7.35
CA SER A 487 5.96 21.22 -7.36
C SER A 487 6.05 22.75 -7.48
N GLY A 488 5.04 23.40 -8.06
CA GLY A 488 4.98 24.87 -8.16
C GLY A 488 4.67 25.60 -6.85
N ILE A 489 4.31 24.90 -5.78
CA ILE A 489 4.14 25.48 -4.44
C ILE A 489 5.52 25.55 -3.77
N ARG A 490 5.97 26.76 -3.42
CA ARG A 490 7.33 27.00 -2.91
C ARG A 490 7.50 26.62 -1.45
N ASP A 491 6.55 27.06 -0.62
CA ASP A 491 6.57 26.77 0.82
C ASP A 491 6.30 25.29 1.09
N PRO A 492 7.22 24.57 1.79
CA PRO A 492 7.09 23.13 2.04
C PRO A 492 5.86 22.77 2.88
N GLN A 493 5.47 23.61 3.83
CA GLN A 493 4.33 23.37 4.71
C GLN A 493 3.00 23.52 3.95
N SER A 494 2.89 24.56 3.12
CA SER A 494 1.74 24.75 2.22
C SER A 494 1.62 23.61 1.22
N ARG A 495 2.75 23.13 0.68
CA ARG A 495 2.78 21.97 -0.22
C ARG A 495 2.31 20.71 0.47
N LEU A 496 2.73 20.49 1.72
CA LEU A 496 2.29 19.35 2.53
C LEU A 496 0.77 19.37 2.76
N TYR A 497 0.20 20.51 3.16
CA TYR A 497 -1.25 20.63 3.34
C TYR A 497 -2.02 20.38 2.04
N CYS A 498 -1.52 20.92 0.93
CA CYS A 498 -2.10 20.66 -0.39
C CYS A 498 -1.95 19.19 -0.82
N ALA A 499 -0.84 18.53 -0.50
CA ALA A 499 -0.62 17.12 -0.82
C ALA A 499 -1.53 16.20 0.00
N ILE A 500 -1.71 16.46 1.30
CA ILE A 500 -2.65 15.73 2.15
C ILE A 500 -4.08 15.86 1.59
N ALA A 501 -4.52 17.08 1.26
CA ALA A 501 -5.83 17.28 0.65
C ALA A 501 -5.95 16.59 -0.72
N ALA A 502 -4.90 16.66 -1.54
CA ALA A 502 -4.87 16.05 -2.86
C ALA A 502 -4.86 14.53 -2.83
N TYR A 503 -4.32 13.91 -1.79
CA TYR A 503 -4.35 12.47 -1.60
C TYR A 503 -5.79 11.94 -1.55
N ASN A 504 -6.66 12.60 -0.77
CA ASN A 504 -8.06 12.22 -0.63
C ASN A 504 -8.91 12.62 -1.85
N THR A 505 -8.72 13.85 -2.40
CA THR A 505 -9.65 14.39 -3.40
C THR A 505 -9.07 14.59 -4.79
N GLY A 506 -7.76 14.34 -4.96
CA GLY A 506 -7.02 14.65 -6.18
C GLY A 506 -6.55 16.11 -6.26
N HIS A 507 -5.38 16.31 -6.86
CA HIS A 507 -4.75 17.64 -7.01
C HIS A 507 -5.60 18.65 -7.81
N GLY A 508 -6.44 18.17 -8.74
CA GLY A 508 -7.35 19.04 -9.51
C GLY A 508 -8.36 19.79 -8.63
N ASN A 509 -8.88 19.13 -7.58
CA ASN A 509 -9.81 19.76 -6.64
C ASN A 509 -9.10 20.74 -5.69
N VAL A 510 -7.82 20.52 -5.39
CA VAL A 510 -6.98 21.50 -4.70
C VAL A 510 -6.85 22.77 -5.57
N PHE A 511 -6.55 22.66 -6.86
CA PHE A 511 -6.49 23.83 -7.74
C PHE A 511 -7.83 24.56 -7.85
N LYS A 512 -8.93 23.81 -7.94
CA LYS A 512 -10.29 24.40 -7.95
C LYS A 512 -10.59 25.17 -6.66
N ALA A 513 -10.14 24.72 -5.50
CA ALA A 513 -10.32 25.43 -4.25
C ALA A 513 -9.72 26.84 -4.28
N PHE A 514 -8.59 27.04 -4.97
CA PHE A 514 -7.93 28.35 -5.07
C PHE A 514 -8.41 29.21 -6.25
N THR A 515 -8.88 28.62 -7.34
CA THR A 515 -9.12 29.35 -8.59
C THR A 515 -10.53 29.17 -9.15
N GLY A 516 -11.39 28.35 -8.52
CA GLY A 516 -12.70 27.97 -9.01
C GLY A 516 -12.67 26.99 -10.20
N ARG A 517 -11.49 26.77 -10.82
CA ARG A 517 -11.29 25.91 -11.99
C ARG A 517 -9.95 25.20 -11.88
N MET A 518 -9.71 24.18 -12.74
CA MET A 518 -8.42 23.50 -12.82
C MET A 518 -7.40 24.35 -13.57
N ARG A 519 -6.76 25.30 -12.86
CA ARG A 519 -5.73 26.21 -13.39
C ARG A 519 -4.47 26.16 -12.53
N PRO A 520 -3.53 25.21 -12.77
CA PRO A 520 -2.37 24.99 -11.91
C PRO A 520 -1.51 26.25 -11.71
N LYS A 521 -1.13 26.97 -12.78
CA LYS A 521 -0.30 28.18 -12.67
C LYS A 521 -0.94 29.24 -11.76
N ALA A 522 -2.20 29.56 -11.98
CA ALA A 522 -2.93 30.56 -11.19
C ALA A 522 -3.10 30.10 -9.72
N ALA A 523 -3.30 28.80 -9.50
CA ALA A 523 -3.35 28.23 -8.15
C ALA A 523 -2.00 28.39 -7.45
N PHE A 524 -0.89 28.03 -8.09
CA PHE A 524 0.46 28.21 -7.53
C PHE A 524 0.78 29.67 -7.21
N GLU A 525 0.46 30.60 -8.12
CA GLU A 525 0.65 32.03 -7.89
C GLU A 525 -0.13 32.50 -6.66
N ARG A 526 -1.37 32.07 -6.50
CA ARG A 526 -2.20 32.43 -5.34
C ARG A 526 -1.68 31.81 -4.05
N ILE A 527 -1.38 30.51 -4.04
CA ILE A 527 -0.84 29.80 -2.89
C ILE A 527 0.48 30.41 -2.43
N ASN A 528 1.39 30.72 -3.37
CA ASN A 528 2.72 31.26 -3.05
C ASN A 528 2.71 32.71 -2.51
N ARG A 529 1.55 33.39 -2.50
CA ARG A 529 1.34 34.70 -1.86
C ARG A 529 0.76 34.60 -0.45
N MET A 530 0.41 33.39 -0.01
CA MET A 530 -0.23 33.12 1.28
C MET A 530 0.76 32.51 2.27
N SER A 531 0.57 32.72 3.56
CA SER A 531 1.27 31.94 4.58
C SER A 531 0.71 30.51 4.64
N SER A 532 1.44 29.57 5.25
CA SER A 532 0.98 28.18 5.40
C SER A 532 -0.34 28.09 6.17
N GLU A 533 -0.54 28.92 7.21
CA GLU A 533 -1.77 29.02 7.99
C GLU A 533 -2.95 29.52 7.14
N GLN A 534 -2.68 30.51 6.27
CA GLN A 534 -3.68 31.01 5.33
C GLN A 534 -4.06 29.97 4.29
N VAL A 535 -3.08 29.21 3.76
CA VAL A 535 -3.32 28.09 2.84
C VAL A 535 -4.18 27.02 3.52
N TYR A 536 -3.83 26.61 4.73
CA TYR A 536 -4.61 25.65 5.50
C TYR A 536 -6.05 26.11 5.73
N ALA A 537 -6.24 27.32 6.23
CA ALA A 537 -7.58 27.90 6.47
C ALA A 537 -8.37 28.03 5.16
N HIS A 538 -7.72 28.36 4.05
CA HIS A 538 -8.35 28.43 2.74
C HIS A 538 -8.84 27.07 2.25
N LEU A 539 -8.01 26.02 2.37
CA LEU A 539 -8.38 24.64 2.03
C LEU A 539 -9.62 24.18 2.82
N LEU A 540 -9.64 24.41 4.13
CA LEU A 540 -10.80 24.03 4.97
C LEU A 540 -12.11 24.69 4.55
N ARG A 541 -12.06 25.90 3.98
CA ARG A 541 -13.25 26.63 3.55
C ARG A 541 -13.69 26.31 2.13
N HIS A 542 -12.74 26.07 1.22
CA HIS A 542 -13.00 26.08 -0.22
C HIS A 542 -12.82 24.73 -0.92
N LEU A 543 -12.31 23.68 -0.23
CA LEU A 543 -12.31 22.35 -0.80
C LEU A 543 -13.75 21.92 -1.10
N PRO A 544 -14.04 21.31 -2.28
CA PRO A 544 -15.40 21.07 -2.73
C PRO A 544 -16.16 20.07 -1.84
N TYR A 545 -15.47 19.08 -1.29
CA TYR A 545 -16.10 18.00 -0.53
C TYR A 545 -15.95 18.15 0.98
N GLY A 546 -17.05 17.95 1.72
CA GLY A 546 -17.06 17.98 3.19
C GLY A 546 -16.16 16.93 3.82
N GLU A 547 -16.03 15.78 3.17
CA GLU A 547 -15.11 14.71 3.56
C GLU A 547 -13.67 15.22 3.58
N THR A 548 -13.18 15.80 2.48
CA THR A 548 -11.79 16.30 2.40
C THR A 548 -11.53 17.44 3.40
N ARG A 549 -12.55 18.28 3.67
CA ARG A 549 -12.44 19.32 4.71
C ARG A 549 -12.27 18.76 6.11
N ARG A 550 -12.78 17.56 6.40
CA ARG A 550 -12.54 16.83 7.66
C ARG A 550 -11.24 16.01 7.61
N TYR A 551 -10.90 15.46 6.45
CA TYR A 551 -9.71 14.64 6.25
C TYR A 551 -8.42 15.39 6.56
N LEU A 552 -8.24 16.58 6.00
CA LEU A 552 -7.03 17.39 6.18
C LEU A 552 -6.68 17.63 7.66
N PRO A 553 -7.57 18.15 8.53
CA PRO A 553 -7.25 18.35 9.94
C PRO A 553 -7.01 17.03 10.68
N THR A 554 -7.70 15.95 10.30
CA THR A 554 -7.50 14.63 10.91
C THR A 554 -6.09 14.11 10.65
N VAL A 555 -5.63 14.17 9.38
CA VAL A 555 -4.27 13.73 9.03
C VAL A 555 -3.22 14.62 9.71
N VAL A 556 -3.42 15.95 9.75
CA VAL A 556 -2.48 16.87 10.39
C VAL A 556 -2.35 16.61 11.90
N ALA A 557 -3.46 16.34 12.59
CA ALA A 557 -3.45 16.00 14.01
C ALA A 557 -2.74 14.66 14.27
N ARG A 558 -3.01 13.65 13.45
CA ARG A 558 -2.34 12.34 13.52
C ARG A 558 -0.85 12.45 13.21
N LEU A 559 -0.48 13.21 12.18
CA LEU A 559 0.91 13.50 11.83
C LEU A 559 1.70 14.08 13.03
N SER A 560 1.13 15.07 13.72
CA SER A 560 1.74 15.65 14.91
C SER A 560 1.95 14.60 16.01
N ARG A 561 0.96 13.73 16.23
CA ARG A 561 1.03 12.63 17.20
C ARG A 561 2.11 11.61 16.85
N TYR A 562 2.18 11.18 15.58
CA TYR A 562 3.22 10.23 15.13
C TYR A 562 4.63 10.82 15.18
N ARG A 563 4.79 12.10 14.90
CA ARG A 563 6.08 12.79 15.11
C ARG A 563 6.54 12.74 16.57
N GLY A 564 5.60 12.88 17.51
CA GLY A 564 5.90 12.74 18.94
C GLY A 564 6.38 11.35 19.33
N TRP A 565 5.80 10.30 18.72
CA TRP A 565 6.20 8.91 19.00
C TRP A 565 7.52 8.50 18.31
N ILE A 566 7.81 9.00 17.12
CA ILE A 566 9.01 8.63 16.35
C ILE A 566 10.21 9.50 16.72
N GLY A 567 10.00 10.77 17.09
CA GLY A 567 11.07 11.71 17.45
C GLY A 567 11.55 11.61 18.90
N GLY A 568 10.88 10.80 19.73
CA GLY A 568 11.28 10.51 21.12
C GLY A 568 12.11 9.22 21.28
N SER A 569 12.46 8.54 20.19
CA SER A 569 13.26 7.31 20.18
C SER A 569 14.72 7.56 19.84
#